data_6eab96929ba821cdef94f8941f7d1e6c
#
_entry.id   6eab96929ba821cdef94f8941f7d1e6c
#
_cell.length_a   1.000
_cell.length_b   1.000
_cell.length_c   1.000
_cell.angle_alpha   90.00
_cell.angle_beta   90.00
_cell.angle_gamma   90.00
#
_symmetry.space_group_name_H-M   'P 1'
#
loop_
_entity.id
_entity.type
_entity.pdbx_description
1 polymer ?
#
loop_
_entity_poly.entity_id
_entity_poly.type
_entity_poly.pdbx_seq_one_letter_code
_entity_poly.pdbx_strand_id
1 'polypeptide(L)'
;KNGNAIGETLEVTVGDSFYEYTIVGVYQYEQNVYMMNFGSEKDINTNVYIPIGTAQAATHSTAGYTMATVISAPGVDSTTFASRGERYLNAYYRTNRDFKVSAFSMESMVSQFASVLGTIQTAISVIAGISLLVGGIGVMNIMLVSITERTREIGTCKALGATNTSIRLQFIIEAVIICLIGGAIGVALGIAAGSIASNALGFPAKASIESILIALGFSMTIGVFFGYYPANKAAKMDPINALRY
;
A
#
# COMPACT_ATOMS: atom_id res chain seq x y z
N LYS A 1 36.36 1.83 -14.83
CA LYS A 1 37.70 1.65 -15.44
C LYS A 1 37.94 0.17 -15.56
N ASN A 2 38.14 -0.34 -16.76
CA ASN A 2 38.23 -1.75 -17.11
C ASN A 2 39.57 -2.35 -16.66
N GLY A 3 39.71 -2.63 -15.38
CA GLY A 3 40.90 -3.30 -14.85
C GLY A 3 40.48 -4.54 -14.06
N ASN A 4 41.23 -5.60 -14.22
CA ASN A 4 41.10 -6.76 -13.35
C ASN A 4 41.70 -6.34 -11.99
N ALA A 5 40.85 -6.05 -11.02
CA ALA A 5 41.26 -5.59 -9.68
C ALA A 5 41.87 -6.71 -8.82
N ILE A 6 41.80 -7.96 -9.27
CA ILE A 6 42.35 -9.11 -8.55
C ILE A 6 43.90 -9.02 -8.51
N GLY A 7 44.43 -9.06 -7.30
CA GLY A 7 45.87 -8.92 -7.05
C GLY A 7 46.33 -7.50 -6.74
N GLU A 8 45.49 -6.48 -6.90
CA GLU A 8 45.78 -5.12 -6.46
C GLU A 8 45.61 -4.98 -4.95
N THR A 9 46.24 -3.96 -4.38
CA THR A 9 46.20 -3.64 -2.96
C THR A 9 45.12 -2.60 -2.70
N LEU A 10 44.26 -2.86 -1.72
CA LEU A 10 43.23 -1.94 -1.22
C LEU A 10 43.61 -1.50 0.19
N GLU A 11 43.69 -0.19 0.39
CA GLU A 11 43.86 0.41 1.72
C GLU A 11 42.49 0.59 2.36
N VAL A 12 42.30 0.03 3.56
CA VAL A 12 41.06 0.10 4.33
C VAL A 12 41.36 0.73 5.69
N THR A 13 40.63 1.77 6.03
CA THR A 13 40.72 2.42 7.34
C THR A 13 39.73 1.78 8.30
N VAL A 14 40.22 1.28 9.44
CA VAL A 14 39.42 0.75 10.53
C VAL A 14 39.67 1.55 11.79
N GLY A 15 38.76 2.40 12.20
CA GLY A 15 39.01 3.38 13.26
C GLY A 15 40.10 4.37 12.84
N ASP A 16 41.20 4.43 13.60
CA ASP A 16 42.36 5.31 13.32
C ASP A 16 43.52 4.56 12.65
N SER A 17 43.34 3.32 12.29
CA SER A 17 44.40 2.47 11.73
C SER A 17 44.15 2.15 10.27
N PHE A 18 45.24 2.14 9.48
CA PHE A 18 45.24 1.79 8.07
C PHE A 18 45.72 0.37 7.89
N TYR A 19 44.98 -0.41 7.09
CA TYR A 19 45.32 -1.79 6.76
C TYR A 19 45.35 -1.95 5.24
N GLU A 20 46.36 -2.65 4.75
CA GLU A 20 46.48 -3.00 3.34
C GLU A 20 45.99 -4.44 3.12
N TYR A 21 45.07 -4.62 2.22
CA TYR A 21 44.56 -5.93 1.83
C TYR A 21 44.72 -6.17 0.34
N THR A 22 45.14 -7.38 -0.04
CA THR A 22 45.18 -7.78 -1.45
C THR A 22 43.82 -8.29 -1.88
N ILE A 23 43.32 -7.78 -2.99
CA ILE A 23 42.04 -8.19 -3.57
C ILE A 23 42.18 -9.59 -4.15
N VAL A 24 41.47 -10.57 -3.58
CA VAL A 24 41.48 -11.96 -4.02
C VAL A 24 40.25 -12.32 -4.89
N GLY A 25 39.24 -11.49 -4.92
CA GLY A 25 38.05 -11.69 -5.71
C GLY A 25 37.18 -10.45 -5.80
N VAL A 26 36.38 -10.38 -6.86
CA VAL A 26 35.39 -9.31 -7.07
C VAL A 26 34.04 -9.98 -7.27
N TYR A 27 33.02 -9.49 -6.57
CA TYR A 27 31.66 -9.98 -6.74
C TYR A 27 30.81 -8.98 -7.52
N GLN A 28 29.78 -9.47 -8.19
CA GLN A 28 28.82 -8.61 -8.83
C GLN A 28 27.91 -8.01 -7.77
N TYR A 29 27.88 -6.68 -7.72
CA TYR A 29 26.97 -5.98 -6.80
C TYR A 29 25.53 -6.11 -7.31
N GLU A 30 24.69 -6.79 -6.55
CA GLU A 30 23.24 -6.76 -6.74
C GLU A 30 22.66 -5.70 -5.81
N GLN A 31 22.04 -4.70 -6.41
CA GLN A 31 21.40 -3.64 -5.64
C GLN A 31 20.24 -4.23 -4.84
N ASN A 32 20.45 -4.41 -3.53
CA ASN A 32 19.38 -4.84 -2.64
C ASN A 32 18.34 -3.74 -2.53
N VAL A 33 17.15 -3.98 -3.07
CA VAL A 33 15.98 -3.09 -3.05
C VAL A 33 15.58 -2.67 -1.63
N TYR A 34 16.05 -3.39 -0.61
CA TYR A 34 15.77 -3.13 0.80
C TYR A 34 16.69 -2.10 1.47
N MET A 35 17.78 -1.71 0.85
CA MET A 35 18.58 -0.58 1.31
C MET A 35 18.17 0.66 0.53
N MET A 36 17.38 1.53 1.17
CA MET A 36 17.09 2.87 0.67
C MET A 36 18.41 3.64 0.54
N ASN A 37 18.99 3.65 -0.65
CA ASN A 37 20.09 4.52 -0.96
C ASN A 37 19.53 5.91 -1.23
N PHE A 38 19.56 6.77 -0.22
CA PHE A 38 19.29 8.21 -0.36
C PHE A 38 20.46 8.98 -0.97
N GLY A 39 21.43 8.28 -1.56
CA GLY A 39 22.63 8.86 -2.15
C GLY A 39 22.55 8.99 -3.67
N SER A 40 23.36 9.91 -4.20
CA SER A 40 23.58 10.07 -5.63
C SER A 40 24.10 8.77 -6.25
N GLU A 41 23.69 8.47 -7.49
CA GLU A 41 24.12 7.29 -8.27
C GLU A 41 25.66 7.12 -8.37
N LYS A 42 26.43 8.15 -7.97
CA LYS A 42 27.90 8.16 -7.93
C LYS A 42 28.52 7.67 -6.62
N ASP A 43 27.75 7.63 -5.51
CA ASP A 43 28.22 7.21 -4.19
C ASP A 43 27.48 5.94 -3.74
N ILE A 44 27.69 4.85 -4.46
CA ILE A 44 27.17 3.55 -4.05
C ILE A 44 28.11 2.97 -2.99
N ASN A 45 27.65 2.86 -1.76
CA ASN A 45 28.39 2.16 -0.70
C ASN A 45 28.53 0.68 -1.06
N THR A 46 29.76 0.25 -1.29
CA THR A 46 30.08 -1.13 -1.65
C THR A 46 30.61 -1.86 -0.42
N ASN A 47 30.19 -3.10 -0.24
CA ASN A 47 30.68 -3.93 0.87
C ASN A 47 32.04 -4.55 0.52
N VAL A 48 32.97 -4.48 1.46
CA VAL A 48 34.24 -5.20 1.41
C VAL A 48 34.15 -6.38 2.37
N TYR A 49 34.42 -7.58 1.89
CA TYR A 49 34.41 -8.81 2.70
C TYR A 49 35.82 -9.23 3.00
N ILE A 50 36.16 -9.38 4.29
CA ILE A 50 37.44 -9.86 4.79
C ILE A 50 37.20 -11.09 5.67
N PRO A 51 38.21 -12.01 5.78
CA PRO A 51 38.11 -13.13 6.69
C PRO A 51 37.91 -12.67 8.13
N ILE A 52 37.05 -13.39 8.88
CA ILE A 52 36.66 -12.97 10.22
C ILE A 52 37.83 -12.90 11.20
N GLY A 53 38.80 -13.83 11.09
CA GLY A 53 40.00 -13.79 11.91
C GLY A 53 40.83 -12.55 11.67
N THR A 54 40.92 -12.08 10.43
CA THR A 54 41.61 -10.85 10.05
C THR A 54 40.89 -9.63 10.61
N ALA A 55 39.54 -9.62 10.52
CA ALA A 55 38.71 -8.55 11.09
C ALA A 55 38.86 -8.47 12.62
N GLN A 56 38.83 -9.59 13.31
CA GLN A 56 39.04 -9.65 14.77
C GLN A 56 40.41 -9.15 15.19
N ALA A 57 41.48 -9.51 14.45
CA ALA A 57 42.82 -9.03 14.71
C ALA A 57 42.92 -7.51 14.48
N ALA A 58 42.33 -6.98 13.43
CA ALA A 58 42.34 -5.55 13.11
C ALA A 58 41.53 -4.70 14.10
N THR A 59 40.39 -5.22 14.57
CA THR A 59 39.53 -4.51 15.52
C THR A 59 39.87 -4.75 16.98
N HIS A 60 40.84 -5.59 17.28
CA HIS A 60 41.19 -6.04 18.64
C HIS A 60 39.97 -6.56 19.43
N SER A 61 38.97 -7.07 18.72
CA SER A 61 37.73 -7.56 19.34
C SER A 61 37.98 -8.92 20.00
N THR A 62 37.41 -9.12 21.18
CA THR A 62 37.40 -10.43 21.86
C THR A 62 36.69 -11.47 21.03
N ALA A 63 37.16 -12.71 21.05
CA ALA A 63 36.55 -13.83 20.37
C ALA A 63 35.09 -14.00 20.81
N GLY A 64 34.17 -13.74 19.91
CA GLY A 64 32.73 -13.86 20.15
C GLY A 64 31.89 -13.30 18.99
N TYR A 65 30.67 -13.73 18.90
CA TYR A 65 29.72 -13.26 17.88
C TYR A 65 28.56 -12.56 18.56
N THR A 66 28.26 -11.33 18.14
CA THR A 66 27.12 -10.58 18.64
C THR A 66 25.84 -10.94 17.89
N MET A 67 25.97 -11.51 16.69
CA MET A 67 24.84 -11.89 15.84
C MET A 67 25.18 -13.18 15.07
N ALA A 68 24.20 -14.06 14.93
CA ALA A 68 24.27 -15.21 14.04
C ALA A 68 22.97 -15.29 13.23
N THR A 69 23.10 -15.49 11.93
CA THR A 69 21.95 -15.71 11.05
C THR A 69 21.85 -17.20 10.75
N VAL A 70 20.68 -17.77 11.01
CA VAL A 70 20.39 -19.17 10.76
C VAL A 70 19.33 -19.28 9.68
N ILE A 71 19.61 -20.10 8.67
CA ILE A 71 18.66 -20.39 7.59
C ILE A 71 17.95 -21.69 7.94
N SER A 72 16.63 -21.63 8.11
CA SER A 72 15.81 -22.82 8.36
C SER A 72 15.62 -23.64 7.08
N ALA A 73 15.42 -24.95 7.23
CA ALA A 73 15.07 -25.80 6.10
C ALA A 73 13.68 -25.43 5.53
N PRO A 74 13.44 -25.67 4.23
CA PRO A 74 12.14 -25.43 3.62
C PRO A 74 11.01 -26.16 4.37
N GLY A 75 9.90 -25.46 4.63
CA GLY A 75 8.73 -26.02 5.35
C GLY A 75 8.78 -25.94 6.88
N VAL A 76 9.86 -25.40 7.45
CA VAL A 76 9.93 -25.14 8.90
C VAL A 76 9.39 -23.74 9.18
N ASP A 77 8.45 -23.65 10.12
CA ASP A 77 7.95 -22.35 10.60
C ASP A 77 9.08 -21.58 11.29
N SER A 78 9.53 -20.50 10.65
CA SER A 78 10.64 -19.67 11.09
C SER A 78 10.42 -19.04 12.46
N THR A 79 9.18 -18.73 12.82
CA THR A 79 8.81 -18.11 14.10
C THR A 79 8.96 -19.08 15.24
N THR A 80 8.44 -20.29 15.06
CA THR A 80 8.58 -21.38 16.05
C THR A 80 10.05 -21.80 16.17
N PHE A 81 10.78 -21.87 15.07
CA PHE A 81 12.20 -22.18 15.05
C PHE A 81 13.01 -21.13 15.82
N ALA A 82 12.80 -19.84 15.56
CA ALA A 82 13.47 -18.75 16.28
C ALA A 82 13.22 -18.81 17.78
N SER A 83 11.97 -19.02 18.20
CA SER A 83 11.61 -19.09 19.63
C SER A 83 12.19 -20.30 20.34
N ARG A 84 12.36 -21.43 19.63
CA ARG A 84 13.07 -22.61 20.16
C ARG A 84 14.56 -22.35 20.27
N GLY A 85 15.17 -21.75 19.25
CA GLY A 85 16.58 -21.35 19.24
C GLY A 85 16.92 -20.39 20.38
N GLU A 86 16.08 -19.38 20.58
CA GLU A 86 16.20 -18.43 21.68
C GLU A 86 16.20 -19.13 23.05
N ARG A 87 15.23 -20.00 23.28
CA ARG A 87 15.15 -20.76 24.54
C ARG A 87 16.34 -21.67 24.74
N TYR A 88 16.79 -22.35 23.70
CA TYR A 88 17.95 -23.24 23.76
C TYR A 88 19.22 -22.47 24.09
N LEU A 89 19.49 -21.39 23.40
CA LEU A 89 20.67 -20.56 23.62
C LEU A 89 20.64 -19.86 24.98
N ASN A 90 19.49 -19.34 25.41
CA ASN A 90 19.36 -18.72 26.72
C ASN A 90 19.55 -19.71 27.88
N ALA A 91 19.44 -21.03 27.65
CA ALA A 91 19.77 -22.01 28.67
C ALA A 91 21.25 -21.97 29.07
N TYR A 92 22.14 -21.62 28.13
CA TYR A 92 23.58 -21.44 28.41
C TYR A 92 23.88 -20.12 29.13
N TYR A 93 22.99 -19.13 29.02
CA TYR A 93 23.15 -17.79 29.63
C TYR A 93 22.34 -17.63 30.93
N ARG A 94 21.79 -18.72 31.52
CA ARG A 94 20.94 -18.64 32.74
C ARG A 94 21.60 -17.93 33.92
N THR A 95 22.91 -18.04 34.03
CA THR A 95 23.70 -17.44 35.12
C THR A 95 24.27 -16.07 34.74
N ASN A 96 24.17 -15.70 33.48
CA ASN A 96 24.68 -14.43 33.01
C ASN A 96 23.57 -13.35 33.16
N ARG A 97 23.87 -12.25 33.88
CA ARG A 97 22.94 -11.14 34.11
C ARG A 97 23.03 -10.05 33.03
N ASP A 98 24.16 -10.02 32.31
CA ASP A 98 24.49 -8.92 31.40
C ASP A 98 24.09 -9.22 29.96
N PHE A 99 23.97 -10.50 29.57
CA PHE A 99 23.70 -10.91 28.21
C PHE A 99 22.50 -11.85 28.14
N LYS A 100 21.64 -11.57 27.15
CA LYS A 100 20.52 -12.39 26.76
C LYS A 100 20.56 -12.62 25.25
N VAL A 101 20.21 -13.81 24.81
CA VAL A 101 19.99 -14.10 23.39
C VAL A 101 18.54 -13.75 23.06
N SER A 102 18.35 -12.94 22.02
CA SER A 102 17.04 -12.69 21.41
C SER A 102 17.07 -13.20 19.99
N ALA A 103 16.08 -13.97 19.60
CA ALA A 103 15.93 -14.45 18.25
C ALA A 103 14.61 -13.92 17.64
N PHE A 104 14.69 -13.47 16.42
CA PHE A 104 13.51 -13.05 15.66
C PHE A 104 13.57 -13.65 14.27
N SER A 105 12.41 -13.94 13.69
CA SER A 105 12.33 -14.37 12.31
C SER A 105 12.00 -13.20 11.40
N MET A 106 12.53 -13.19 10.17
CA MET A 106 12.16 -12.22 9.15
C MET A 106 10.66 -12.28 8.88
N GLU A 107 10.05 -13.46 8.93
CA GLU A 107 8.62 -13.67 8.77
C GLU A 107 7.80 -12.95 9.84
N SER A 108 8.22 -12.98 11.11
CA SER A 108 7.54 -12.25 12.18
C SER A 108 7.64 -10.73 11.99
N MET A 109 8.77 -10.24 11.50
CA MET A 109 8.96 -8.83 11.18
C MET A 109 8.04 -8.41 10.03
N VAL A 110 7.99 -9.18 8.94
CA VAL A 110 7.09 -8.92 7.80
C VAL A 110 5.63 -8.94 8.24
N SER A 111 5.24 -9.90 9.10
CA SER A 111 3.86 -9.97 9.61
C SER A 111 3.48 -8.78 10.49
N GLN A 112 4.39 -8.28 11.30
CA GLN A 112 4.19 -7.05 12.08
C GLN A 112 4.00 -5.83 11.18
N PHE A 113 4.86 -5.67 10.17
CA PHE A 113 4.71 -4.60 9.18
C PHE A 113 3.37 -4.70 8.43
N ALA A 114 3.00 -5.90 8.00
CA ALA A 114 1.71 -6.14 7.35
C ALA A 114 0.52 -5.79 8.27
N SER A 115 0.61 -6.09 9.56
CA SER A 115 -0.41 -5.72 10.55
C SER A 115 -0.55 -4.21 10.72
N VAL A 116 0.57 -3.49 10.80
CA VAL A 116 0.57 -2.01 10.89
C VAL A 116 -0.04 -1.40 9.62
N LEU A 117 0.39 -1.87 8.43
CA LEU A 117 -0.16 -1.42 7.16
C LEU A 117 -1.66 -1.74 7.05
N GLY A 118 -2.10 -2.92 7.52
CA GLY A 118 -3.52 -3.30 7.58
C GLY A 118 -4.34 -2.36 8.48
N THR A 119 -3.79 -1.94 9.61
CA THR A 119 -4.44 -0.96 10.50
C THR A 119 -4.60 0.40 9.82
N ILE A 120 -3.54 0.88 9.16
CA ILE A 120 -3.58 2.13 8.38
C ILE A 120 -4.60 2.04 7.25
N GLN A 121 -4.61 0.93 6.51
CA GLN A 121 -5.56 0.68 5.44
C GLN A 121 -7.01 0.70 5.94
N THR A 122 -7.26 0.11 7.10
CA THR A 122 -8.59 0.11 7.73
C THR A 122 -9.02 1.54 8.09
N ALA A 123 -8.14 2.33 8.70
CA ALA A 123 -8.43 3.73 9.03
C ALA A 123 -8.76 4.56 7.77
N ILE A 124 -7.96 4.43 6.71
CA ILE A 124 -8.21 5.10 5.43
C ILE A 124 -9.54 4.66 4.83
N SER A 125 -9.87 3.35 4.90
CA SER A 125 -11.12 2.80 4.38
C SER A 125 -12.34 3.38 5.12
N VAL A 126 -12.26 3.57 6.42
CA VAL A 126 -13.33 4.21 7.21
C VAL A 126 -13.53 5.67 6.79
N ILE A 127 -12.45 6.43 6.64
CA ILE A 127 -12.50 7.83 6.18
C ILE A 127 -13.11 7.90 4.77
N ALA A 128 -12.67 7.02 3.86
CA ALA A 128 -13.20 6.94 2.51
C ALA A 128 -14.71 6.58 2.51
N GLY A 129 -15.11 5.64 3.38
CA GLY A 129 -16.53 5.28 3.55
C GLY A 129 -17.39 6.44 4.00
N ILE A 130 -16.94 7.21 4.99
CA ILE A 130 -17.64 8.41 5.45
C ILE A 130 -17.73 9.45 4.32
N SER A 131 -16.64 9.71 3.62
CA SER A 131 -16.61 10.64 2.49
C SER A 131 -17.57 10.24 1.38
N LEU A 132 -17.68 8.94 1.12
CA LEU A 132 -18.59 8.37 0.14
C LEU A 132 -20.06 8.53 0.56
N LEU A 133 -20.38 8.31 1.84
CA LEU A 133 -21.72 8.55 2.38
C LEU A 133 -22.13 10.02 2.22
N VAL A 134 -21.24 10.95 2.56
CA VAL A 134 -21.51 12.38 2.40
C VAL A 134 -21.70 12.74 0.93
N GLY A 135 -20.86 12.25 0.03
CA GLY A 135 -20.99 12.44 -1.41
C GLY A 135 -22.28 11.84 -1.97
N GLY A 136 -22.64 10.63 -1.53
CA GLY A 136 -23.89 9.97 -1.92
C GLY A 136 -25.15 10.73 -1.48
N ILE A 137 -25.16 11.27 -0.25
CA ILE A 137 -26.22 12.16 0.23
C ILE A 137 -26.28 13.43 -0.62
N GLY A 138 -25.12 13.96 -1.05
CA GLY A 138 -25.05 15.08 -1.99
C GLY A 138 -25.72 14.78 -3.32
N VAL A 139 -25.43 13.62 -3.92
CA VAL A 139 -26.11 13.17 -5.16
C VAL A 139 -27.61 13.03 -4.95
N MET A 140 -28.04 12.40 -3.85
CA MET A 140 -29.44 12.25 -3.51
C MET A 140 -30.15 13.60 -3.40
N ASN A 141 -29.55 14.59 -2.77
CA ASN A 141 -30.12 15.93 -2.62
C ASN A 141 -30.26 16.66 -3.98
N ILE A 142 -29.20 16.58 -4.82
CA ILE A 142 -29.23 17.16 -6.17
C ILE A 142 -30.36 16.52 -7.00
N MET A 143 -30.48 15.18 -6.92
CA MET A 143 -31.53 14.46 -7.62
C MET A 143 -32.96 14.86 -7.14
N LEU A 144 -33.12 15.06 -5.82
CA LEU A 144 -34.42 15.53 -5.28
C LEU A 144 -34.77 16.91 -5.79
N VAL A 145 -33.81 17.84 -5.86
CA VAL A 145 -34.02 19.18 -6.43
C VAL A 145 -34.36 19.08 -7.90
N SER A 146 -33.58 18.33 -8.69
CA SER A 146 -33.85 18.11 -10.12
C SER A 146 -35.24 17.55 -10.39
N ILE A 147 -35.73 16.62 -9.57
CA ILE A 147 -37.07 16.05 -9.67
C ILE A 147 -38.13 17.12 -9.41
N THR A 148 -37.92 18.00 -8.42
CA THR A 148 -38.89 19.08 -8.14
C THR A 148 -38.93 20.11 -9.24
N GLU A 149 -37.82 20.45 -9.87
CA GLU A 149 -37.74 21.34 -11.03
C GLU A 149 -38.40 20.75 -12.27
N ARG A 150 -38.32 19.41 -12.47
CA ARG A 150 -38.85 18.68 -13.61
C ARG A 150 -40.23 18.06 -13.33
N THR A 151 -40.92 18.49 -12.26
CA THR A 151 -42.19 17.90 -11.83
C THR A 151 -43.25 17.89 -12.97
N ARG A 152 -43.34 18.96 -13.73
CA ARG A 152 -44.27 19.08 -14.85
C ARG A 152 -43.93 18.13 -16.01
N GLU A 153 -42.65 17.94 -16.32
CA GLU A 153 -42.20 16.99 -17.35
C GLU A 153 -42.59 15.55 -16.96
N ILE A 154 -42.33 15.18 -15.69
CA ILE A 154 -42.70 13.87 -15.14
C ILE A 154 -44.20 13.65 -15.20
N GLY A 155 -44.98 14.67 -14.83
CA GLY A 155 -46.44 14.65 -14.91
C GLY A 155 -46.95 14.44 -16.33
N THR A 156 -46.36 15.14 -17.31
CA THR A 156 -46.71 14.99 -18.74
C THR A 156 -46.37 13.59 -19.25
N CYS A 157 -45.17 13.06 -18.93
CA CYS A 157 -44.81 11.70 -19.32
C CYS A 157 -45.79 10.66 -18.76
N LYS A 158 -46.17 10.82 -17.50
CA LYS A 158 -47.17 9.92 -16.89
C LYS A 158 -48.57 10.04 -17.50
N ALA A 159 -49.00 11.25 -17.82
CA ALA A 159 -50.29 11.46 -18.49
C ALA A 159 -50.33 10.81 -19.89
N LEU A 160 -49.16 10.72 -20.55
CA LEU A 160 -48.97 10.03 -21.83
C LEU A 160 -48.78 8.50 -21.67
N GLY A 161 -48.88 7.96 -20.45
CA GLY A 161 -48.83 6.52 -20.19
C GLY A 161 -47.47 5.94 -19.78
N ALA A 162 -46.51 6.78 -19.42
CA ALA A 162 -45.23 6.26 -18.92
C ALA A 162 -45.39 5.47 -17.61
N THR A 163 -44.80 4.28 -17.54
CA THR A 163 -44.87 3.43 -16.36
C THR A 163 -43.97 3.94 -15.24
N ASN A 164 -44.32 3.62 -13.99
CA ASN A 164 -43.47 3.96 -12.83
C ASN A 164 -42.04 3.38 -12.94
N THR A 165 -41.90 2.24 -13.59
CA THR A 165 -40.63 1.59 -13.81
C THR A 165 -39.77 2.35 -14.82
N SER A 166 -40.36 2.86 -15.92
CA SER A 166 -39.66 3.68 -16.90
C SER A 166 -39.07 4.96 -16.27
N ILE A 167 -39.91 5.68 -15.52
CA ILE A 167 -39.48 6.91 -14.84
C ILE A 167 -38.40 6.61 -13.81
N ARG A 168 -38.57 5.57 -13.01
CA ARG A 168 -37.56 5.17 -12.03
C ARG A 168 -36.21 4.82 -12.68
N LEU A 169 -36.22 4.05 -13.75
CA LEU A 169 -35.03 3.64 -14.47
C LEU A 169 -34.31 4.84 -15.07
N GLN A 170 -35.04 5.80 -15.63
CA GLN A 170 -34.45 7.03 -16.18
C GLN A 170 -33.63 7.79 -15.12
N PHE A 171 -34.20 8.03 -13.94
CA PHE A 171 -33.49 8.75 -12.86
C PHE A 171 -32.33 7.94 -12.24
N ILE A 172 -32.44 6.59 -12.17
CA ILE A 172 -31.35 5.73 -11.73
C ILE A 172 -30.19 5.82 -12.72
N ILE A 173 -30.46 5.75 -14.03
CA ILE A 173 -29.42 5.87 -15.06
C ILE A 173 -28.75 7.25 -14.97
N GLU A 174 -29.50 8.32 -14.76
CA GLU A 174 -28.93 9.67 -14.58
C GLU A 174 -28.01 9.73 -13.37
N ALA A 175 -28.38 9.16 -12.21
CA ALA A 175 -27.55 9.08 -11.03
C ALA A 175 -26.29 8.25 -11.26
N VAL A 176 -26.40 7.13 -11.95
CA VAL A 176 -25.27 6.26 -12.30
C VAL A 176 -24.27 6.98 -13.21
N ILE A 177 -24.75 7.72 -14.21
CA ILE A 177 -23.92 8.49 -15.13
C ILE A 177 -23.13 9.56 -14.34
N ILE A 178 -23.80 10.31 -13.46
CA ILE A 178 -23.15 11.33 -12.62
C ILE A 178 -22.06 10.68 -11.76
N CYS A 179 -22.38 9.56 -11.10
CA CYS A 179 -21.42 8.84 -10.26
C CYS A 179 -20.27 8.25 -11.07
N LEU A 180 -20.49 7.75 -12.30
CA LEU A 180 -19.44 7.24 -13.16
C LEU A 180 -18.47 8.35 -13.62
N ILE A 181 -19.01 9.52 -14.01
CA ILE A 181 -18.16 10.66 -14.37
C ILE A 181 -17.33 11.11 -13.16
N GLY A 182 -17.96 11.27 -12.00
CA GLY A 182 -17.27 11.60 -10.76
C GLY A 182 -16.24 10.53 -10.37
N GLY A 183 -16.58 9.26 -10.51
CA GLY A 183 -15.70 8.13 -10.27
C GLY A 183 -14.49 8.10 -11.20
N ALA A 184 -14.69 8.37 -12.50
CA ALA A 184 -13.59 8.45 -13.47
C ALA A 184 -12.62 9.60 -13.15
N ILE A 185 -13.15 10.77 -12.80
CA ILE A 185 -12.34 11.92 -12.36
C ILE A 185 -11.59 11.57 -11.05
N GLY A 186 -12.29 10.94 -10.09
CA GLY A 186 -11.70 10.50 -8.83
C GLY A 186 -10.56 9.49 -9.04
N VAL A 187 -10.73 8.51 -9.92
CA VAL A 187 -9.69 7.55 -10.29
C VAL A 187 -8.49 8.26 -10.93
N ALA A 188 -8.72 9.19 -11.87
CA ALA A 188 -7.65 9.92 -12.50
C ALA A 188 -6.83 10.74 -11.49
N LEU A 189 -7.51 11.47 -10.60
CA LEU A 189 -6.86 12.24 -9.53
C LEU A 189 -6.15 11.33 -8.51
N GLY A 190 -6.75 10.21 -8.16
CA GLY A 190 -6.17 9.23 -7.24
C GLY A 190 -4.89 8.60 -7.79
N ILE A 191 -4.86 8.24 -9.08
CA ILE A 191 -3.66 7.74 -9.76
C ILE A 191 -2.59 8.82 -9.83
N ALA A 192 -2.95 10.05 -10.19
CA ALA A 192 -2.01 11.16 -10.27
C ALA A 192 -1.36 11.45 -8.90
N ALA A 193 -2.17 11.63 -7.86
CA ALA A 193 -1.69 11.89 -6.51
C ALA A 193 -0.87 10.71 -5.95
N GLY A 194 -1.35 9.48 -6.16
CA GLY A 194 -0.66 8.26 -5.73
C GLY A 194 0.69 8.07 -6.42
N SER A 195 0.78 8.35 -7.72
CA SER A 195 2.06 8.26 -8.46
C SER A 195 3.07 9.32 -8.02
N ILE A 196 2.62 10.54 -7.75
CA ILE A 196 3.49 11.61 -7.23
C ILE A 196 4.04 11.21 -5.85
N ALA A 197 3.16 10.75 -4.95
CA ALA A 197 3.57 10.33 -3.60
C ALA A 197 4.52 9.13 -3.63
N SER A 198 4.23 8.11 -4.46
CA SER A 198 5.08 6.92 -4.57
C SER A 198 6.46 7.22 -5.14
N ASN A 199 6.54 8.11 -6.15
CA ASN A 199 7.82 8.54 -6.71
C ASN A 199 8.64 9.33 -5.69
N ALA A 200 8.01 10.19 -4.90
CA ALA A 200 8.69 10.94 -3.84
C ALA A 200 9.24 10.03 -2.74
N LEU A 201 8.61 8.88 -2.49
CA LEU A 201 9.06 7.87 -1.54
C LEU A 201 10.06 6.87 -2.14
N GLY A 202 10.39 6.96 -3.43
CA GLY A 202 11.31 6.04 -4.11
C GLY A 202 10.72 4.66 -4.43
N PHE A 203 9.42 4.45 -4.27
CA PHE A 203 8.72 3.19 -4.57
C PHE A 203 7.72 3.40 -5.71
N PRO A 204 8.09 3.19 -6.97
CA PRO A 204 7.17 3.39 -8.08
C PRO A 204 6.00 2.39 -7.99
N ALA A 205 4.83 2.88 -7.59
CA ALA A 205 3.60 2.10 -7.58
C ALA A 205 2.83 2.31 -8.88
N LYS A 206 2.29 1.22 -9.43
CA LYS A 206 1.41 1.25 -10.59
C LYS A 206 0.01 0.84 -10.17
N ALA A 207 -0.99 1.64 -10.56
CA ALA A 207 -2.38 1.25 -10.37
C ALA A 207 -2.70 0.03 -11.25
N SER A 208 -3.29 -0.99 -10.66
CA SER A 208 -3.76 -2.17 -11.40
C SER A 208 -5.08 -1.83 -12.10
N ILE A 209 -5.27 -2.39 -13.30
CA ILE A 209 -6.53 -2.24 -14.06
C ILE A 209 -7.70 -2.81 -13.25
N GLU A 210 -7.47 -3.89 -12.51
CA GLU A 210 -8.45 -4.50 -11.64
C GLU A 210 -8.95 -3.52 -10.55
N SER A 211 -8.04 -2.80 -9.89
CA SER A 211 -8.38 -1.77 -8.90
C SER A 211 -9.22 -0.64 -9.49
N ILE A 212 -8.90 -0.23 -10.73
CA ILE A 212 -9.66 0.79 -11.45
C ILE A 212 -11.08 0.31 -11.73
N LEU A 213 -11.24 -0.91 -12.22
CA LEU A 213 -12.55 -1.49 -12.51
C LEU A 213 -13.41 -1.67 -11.25
N ILE A 214 -12.79 -2.10 -10.15
CA ILE A 214 -13.45 -2.21 -8.84
C ILE A 214 -13.93 -0.82 -8.37
N ALA A 215 -13.09 0.21 -8.48
CA ALA A 215 -13.45 1.57 -8.08
C ALA A 215 -14.63 2.13 -8.89
N LEU A 216 -14.62 1.94 -10.21
CA LEU A 216 -15.72 2.36 -11.08
C LEU A 216 -17.00 1.57 -10.81
N GLY A 217 -16.90 0.25 -10.62
CA GLY A 217 -18.05 -0.61 -10.26
C GLY A 217 -18.66 -0.20 -8.92
N PHE A 218 -17.82 0.16 -7.95
CA PHE A 218 -18.28 0.66 -6.66
C PHE A 218 -18.96 2.03 -6.78
N SER A 219 -18.41 2.94 -7.59
CA SER A 219 -19.03 4.23 -7.89
C SER A 219 -20.41 4.08 -8.53
N MET A 220 -20.56 3.14 -9.47
CA MET A 220 -21.86 2.80 -10.08
C MET A 220 -22.85 2.30 -9.02
N THR A 221 -22.43 1.40 -8.14
CA THR A 221 -23.27 0.86 -7.06
C THR A 221 -23.80 1.96 -6.14
N ILE A 222 -22.95 2.93 -5.82
CA ILE A 222 -23.34 4.11 -5.04
C ILE A 222 -24.37 4.96 -5.79
N GLY A 223 -24.19 5.17 -7.08
CA GLY A 223 -25.17 5.87 -7.92
C GLY A 223 -26.53 5.22 -7.89
N VAL A 224 -26.59 3.89 -7.98
CA VAL A 224 -27.85 3.13 -7.85
C VAL A 224 -28.44 3.27 -6.45
N PHE A 225 -27.64 3.11 -5.41
CA PHE A 225 -28.11 3.12 -4.02
C PHE A 225 -28.70 4.48 -3.63
N PHE A 226 -27.98 5.56 -3.83
CA PHE A 226 -28.43 6.91 -3.47
C PHE A 226 -29.43 7.50 -4.49
N GLY A 227 -29.40 7.05 -5.75
CA GLY A 227 -30.37 7.43 -6.80
C GLY A 227 -31.72 6.73 -6.66
N TYR A 228 -31.75 5.55 -6.03
CA TYR A 228 -33.01 4.78 -5.93
C TYR A 228 -34.12 5.50 -5.16
N TYR A 229 -33.79 6.13 -4.03
CA TYR A 229 -34.79 6.83 -3.21
C TYR A 229 -35.45 8.00 -3.96
N PRO A 230 -34.71 8.97 -4.53
CA PRO A 230 -35.32 10.05 -5.32
C PRO A 230 -36.05 9.53 -6.57
N ALA A 231 -35.48 8.55 -7.28
CA ALA A 231 -36.12 7.94 -8.45
C ALA A 231 -37.48 7.30 -8.12
N ASN A 232 -37.57 6.63 -6.98
CA ASN A 232 -38.83 6.02 -6.53
C ASN A 232 -39.87 7.09 -6.11
N LYS A 233 -39.40 8.22 -5.54
CA LYS A 233 -40.28 9.36 -5.22
C LYS A 233 -40.84 9.99 -6.49
N ALA A 234 -40.01 10.22 -7.52
CA ALA A 234 -40.47 10.70 -8.84
C ALA A 234 -41.46 9.74 -9.50
N ALA A 235 -41.14 8.44 -9.46
CA ALA A 235 -41.98 7.41 -10.04
C ALA A 235 -43.39 7.30 -9.39
N LYS A 236 -43.55 7.66 -8.13
CA LYS A 236 -44.82 7.63 -7.40
C LYS A 236 -45.60 8.94 -7.44
N MET A 237 -45.12 9.96 -8.14
CA MET A 237 -45.76 11.27 -8.23
C MET A 237 -47.10 11.15 -8.96
N ASP A 238 -48.13 11.80 -8.44
CA ASP A 238 -49.47 11.85 -9.08
C ASP A 238 -49.46 12.85 -10.26
N PRO A 239 -49.83 12.41 -11.47
CA PRO A 239 -49.85 13.29 -12.64
C PRO A 239 -50.73 14.52 -12.48
N ILE A 240 -51.86 14.41 -11.76
CA ILE A 240 -52.80 15.54 -11.57
C ILE A 240 -52.11 16.62 -10.73
N ASN A 241 -51.48 16.24 -9.65
CA ASN A 241 -50.76 17.18 -8.79
C ASN A 241 -49.52 17.76 -9.46
N ALA A 242 -48.84 16.98 -10.29
CA ALA A 242 -47.62 17.39 -11.01
C ALA A 242 -47.92 18.43 -12.12
N LEU A 243 -49.11 18.42 -12.73
CA LEU A 243 -49.51 19.37 -13.76
C LEU A 243 -50.13 20.64 -13.20
N ARG A 244 -50.48 20.67 -11.91
CA ARG A 244 -51.09 21.82 -11.23
C ARG A 244 -50.06 22.85 -10.75
N TYR A 245 -48.80 22.43 -10.62
CA TYR A 245 -47.64 23.28 -10.36
C TYR A 245 -47.02 23.74 -11.68
#